data_1d24635876c7e2938e6ff84e892413bb
#
_entry.id   1d24635876c7e2938e6ff84e892413bb
#
_cell.length_a   1.000
_cell.length_b   1.000
_cell.length_c   1.000
_cell.angle_alpha   90.00
_cell.angle_beta   90.00
_cell.angle_gamma   90.00
#
_symmetry.space_group_name_H-M   'P 1'
#
loop_
_entity.id
_entity.type
_entity.pdbx_description
1 polymer ?
#
loop_
_entity_poly.entity_id
_entity_poly.type
_entity_poly.pdbx_seq_one_letter_code
_entity_poly.pdbx_strand_id
1 'polypeptide(L)'
;MGLRLPFFRAGLVGALVSSSAAAQSFVREPLPLAPGARVLTITEPGPFTEPGIAIDPRDNRRAVGVYQNQATAAWTADAGATWKTADGTIPPNYRVAGDVSVAVDRHGHAFVGYIAFDHTGVTSYWALGGTRGGLFVRRSDDGGATWAKEPSVVVEHPETKPNLPWEDMPSIVADTRERSPYVGNVYIGWIRYQVDRTVMLFSRSTDDGRTWSTPKVISTEPGLPRDDTGGLVGFRAAVADDGTLYATWSDGRGVVFTTSRDGGKTFTASRRVIETAPPYFNIASFSRGNGFPNIAIEPKSHRLYVSWGDYRNGDIDIFVATSADRGRTWSKPTRVNDDPPHNGKDQFMQWMTVDPADGSAYVVFYDRRGDSTNVRPIVVLARSTDGGRSFTNYAWTDVSFDPRESSFLGDYNGLAALNGRVYGIWPEEAQTPAKVENGRRGRNTIIRVGVAEFPLKR
;
A
#
# COMPACT_ATOMS: atom_id res chain seq x y z
N MET A 1 2.52 70.09 56.49
CA MET A 1 3.27 69.19 57.32
C MET A 1 3.55 67.93 56.40
N GLY A 2 4.65 67.97 55.68
CA GLY A 2 4.99 66.97 54.68
C GLY A 2 6.18 66.17 55.15
N LEU A 3 6.06 64.84 55.14
CA LEU A 3 7.18 63.92 55.34
C LEU A 3 7.62 63.40 53.99
N ARG A 4 8.86 63.66 53.64
CA ARG A 4 9.57 63.04 52.54
C ARG A 4 10.33 61.80 53.05
N LEU A 5 10.15 60.68 52.40
CA LEU A 5 11.00 59.48 52.57
C LEU A 5 11.94 59.31 51.36
N PRO A 6 13.21 58.87 51.54
CA PRO A 6 14.18 58.78 50.49
C PRO A 6 14.11 57.47 49.73
N PHE A 7 14.31 57.56 48.40
CA PHE A 7 14.45 56.39 47.50
C PHE A 7 15.87 55.87 47.58
N PHE A 8 16.04 54.59 47.95
CA PHE A 8 17.23 53.82 47.74
C PHE A 8 17.17 53.15 46.36
N ARG A 9 18.09 53.48 45.47
CA ARG A 9 18.38 52.75 44.24
C ARG A 9 19.38 51.62 44.55
N ALA A 10 18.92 50.36 44.47
CA ALA A 10 19.81 49.19 44.39
C ALA A 10 19.96 48.82 42.92
N GLY A 11 21.14 48.96 42.38
CA GLY A 11 21.50 48.51 41.04
C GLY A 11 21.75 47.01 41.06
N LEU A 12 20.94 46.25 40.35
CA LEU A 12 21.20 44.84 40.06
C LEU A 12 21.93 44.77 38.70
N VAL A 13 23.21 44.41 38.73
CA VAL A 13 23.95 44.03 37.54
C VAL A 13 23.64 42.57 37.25
N GLY A 14 22.69 42.33 36.32
CA GLY A 14 22.39 40.99 35.81
C GLY A 14 23.40 40.61 34.73
N ALA A 15 24.29 39.67 35.00
CA ALA A 15 25.13 39.04 33.98
C ALA A 15 24.26 38.14 33.12
N LEU A 16 23.97 38.54 31.87
CA LEU A 16 23.39 37.70 30.84
C LEU A 16 24.44 36.67 30.39
N VAL A 17 24.35 35.46 30.89
CA VAL A 17 25.06 34.32 30.33
C VAL A 17 24.26 33.87 29.10
N SER A 18 24.69 34.31 27.92
CA SER A 18 24.20 33.78 26.66
C SER A 18 24.79 32.37 26.45
N SER A 19 24.04 31.33 26.80
CA SER A 19 24.34 29.97 26.36
C SER A 19 23.95 29.85 24.87
N SER A 20 24.92 30.06 23.99
CA SER A 20 24.79 29.62 22.60
C SER A 20 24.80 28.09 22.59
N ALA A 21 23.61 27.49 22.60
CA ALA A 21 23.45 26.10 22.19
C ALA A 21 23.84 26.06 20.71
N ALA A 22 25.06 25.64 20.42
CA ALA A 22 25.45 25.26 19.07
C ALA A 22 24.54 24.12 18.65
N ALA A 23 23.61 24.39 17.72
CA ALA A 23 22.90 23.36 17.02
C ALA A 23 23.96 22.52 16.29
N GLN A 24 24.35 21.40 16.86
CA GLN A 24 25.11 20.39 16.14
C GLN A 24 24.23 19.96 14.97
N SER A 25 24.57 20.36 13.76
CA SER A 25 24.06 19.79 12.56
C SER A 25 24.49 18.32 12.55
N PHE A 26 23.61 17.45 12.98
CA PHE A 26 23.77 16.02 12.76
C PHE A 26 23.72 15.79 11.25
N VAL A 27 24.87 15.78 10.60
CA VAL A 27 25.03 15.21 9.28
C VAL A 27 24.81 13.71 9.48
N ARG A 28 23.61 13.24 9.25
CA ARG A 28 23.31 11.81 9.32
C ARG A 28 23.99 11.13 8.14
N GLU A 29 24.75 10.06 8.42
CA GLU A 29 25.25 9.19 7.36
C GLU A 29 24.09 8.74 6.46
N PRO A 30 24.29 8.71 5.12
CA PRO A 30 23.29 8.17 4.21
C PRO A 30 22.88 6.75 4.62
N LEU A 31 21.61 6.39 4.40
CA LEU A 31 21.17 5.01 4.63
C LEU A 31 22.05 4.06 3.80
N PRO A 32 22.45 2.91 4.36
CA PRO A 32 23.11 1.88 3.57
C PRO A 32 22.15 1.38 2.49
N LEU A 33 22.66 1.04 1.32
CA LEU A 33 21.83 0.38 0.29
C LEU A 33 21.38 -0.99 0.80
N ALA A 34 20.18 -1.41 0.39
CA ALA A 34 19.69 -2.75 0.69
C ALA A 34 20.64 -3.81 0.07
N PRO A 35 20.92 -4.92 0.77
CA PRO A 35 21.81 -5.96 0.26
C PRO A 35 21.41 -6.44 -1.13
N GLY A 36 22.33 -6.47 -2.08
CA GLY A 36 22.09 -6.86 -3.46
C GLY A 36 21.12 -5.97 -4.23
N ALA A 37 20.90 -4.73 -3.76
CA ALA A 37 19.93 -3.81 -4.34
C ALA A 37 20.17 -3.57 -5.84
N ARG A 38 19.12 -3.76 -6.62
CA ARG A 38 19.03 -3.40 -8.05
C ARG A 38 17.71 -2.71 -8.26
N VAL A 39 17.69 -1.65 -9.05
CA VAL A 39 16.46 -0.94 -9.43
C VAL A 39 16.41 -0.77 -10.93
N LEU A 40 15.29 -1.16 -11.52
CA LEU A 40 15.04 -1.09 -12.95
C LEU A 40 13.80 -0.23 -13.22
N THR A 41 13.80 0.50 -14.32
CA THR A 41 12.61 1.11 -14.89
C THR A 41 11.99 0.12 -15.87
N ILE A 42 10.69 -0.15 -15.72
CA ILE A 42 10.00 -1.15 -16.54
C ILE A 42 8.95 -0.54 -17.47
N THR A 43 8.80 0.78 -17.47
CA THR A 43 7.92 1.51 -18.39
C THR A 43 8.63 2.71 -19.00
N GLU A 44 8.17 3.13 -20.18
CA GLU A 44 8.42 4.49 -20.66
C GLU A 44 7.63 5.50 -19.82
N PRO A 45 8.00 6.81 -19.85
CA PRO A 45 7.23 7.84 -19.17
C PRO A 45 5.77 7.90 -19.65
N GLY A 46 4.82 7.92 -18.71
CA GLY A 46 3.39 7.91 -19.01
C GLY A 46 2.53 8.05 -17.77
N PRO A 47 1.21 7.79 -17.84
CA PRO A 47 0.30 7.94 -16.72
C PRO A 47 0.24 6.69 -15.82
N PHE A 48 1.36 6.18 -15.38
CA PHE A 48 1.46 4.93 -14.62
C PHE A 48 1.45 5.18 -13.12
N THR A 49 0.58 4.48 -12.40
CA THR A 49 0.39 4.60 -10.94
C THR A 49 -0.02 3.25 -10.34
N GLU A 50 -0.13 3.18 -9.03
CA GLU A 50 -0.82 2.12 -8.26
C GLU A 50 -0.38 0.70 -8.61
N PRO A 51 0.92 0.40 -8.48
CA PRO A 51 1.42 -0.91 -8.84
C PRO A 51 1.21 -1.94 -7.73
N GLY A 52 1.17 -3.21 -8.13
CA GLY A 52 1.23 -4.37 -7.24
C GLY A 52 2.24 -5.40 -7.73
N ILE A 53 2.73 -6.25 -6.84
CA ILE A 53 3.68 -7.31 -7.18
C ILE A 53 3.42 -8.59 -6.38
N ALA A 54 3.57 -9.74 -7.04
CA ALA A 54 3.49 -11.04 -6.40
C ALA A 54 4.61 -11.96 -6.92
N ILE A 55 5.13 -12.83 -6.04
CA ILE A 55 6.14 -13.83 -6.34
C ILE A 55 5.47 -15.19 -6.57
N ASP A 56 5.98 -15.99 -7.52
CA ASP A 56 5.61 -17.39 -7.63
C ASP A 56 6.11 -18.15 -6.38
N PRO A 57 5.21 -18.73 -5.58
CA PRO A 57 5.61 -19.38 -4.33
C PRO A 57 6.54 -20.59 -4.51
N ARG A 58 6.69 -21.10 -5.74
CA ARG A 58 7.55 -22.22 -6.07
C ARG A 58 8.97 -21.82 -6.49
N ASP A 59 9.13 -20.58 -7.00
CA ASP A 59 10.41 -20.09 -7.52
C ASP A 59 10.53 -18.58 -7.31
N ASN A 60 11.34 -18.16 -6.34
CA ASN A 60 11.54 -16.75 -6.02
C ASN A 60 12.24 -15.93 -7.13
N ARG A 61 12.65 -16.56 -8.24
CA ARG A 61 13.15 -15.86 -9.44
C ARG A 61 12.02 -15.36 -10.34
N ARG A 62 10.80 -15.84 -10.12
CA ARG A 62 9.60 -15.52 -10.91
C ARG A 62 8.69 -14.58 -10.14
N ALA A 63 8.35 -13.45 -10.75
CA ALA A 63 7.43 -12.50 -10.18
C ALA A 63 6.58 -11.84 -11.26
N VAL A 64 5.39 -11.39 -10.87
CA VAL A 64 4.46 -10.64 -11.71
C VAL A 64 4.20 -9.30 -11.06
N GLY A 65 4.49 -8.23 -11.77
CA GLY A 65 4.11 -6.86 -11.44
C GLY A 65 2.89 -6.43 -12.25
N VAL A 66 2.04 -5.62 -11.66
CA VAL A 66 0.91 -4.99 -12.34
C VAL A 66 0.89 -3.51 -12.01
N TYR A 67 0.34 -2.69 -12.90
CA TYR A 67 0.22 -1.24 -12.66
C TYR A 67 -0.95 -0.64 -13.45
N GLN A 68 -1.53 0.41 -12.91
CA GLN A 68 -2.43 1.27 -13.64
C GLN A 68 -1.58 2.02 -14.69
N ASN A 69 -1.82 2.02 -15.86
CA ASN A 69 -2.81 2.32 -16.81
C ASN A 69 -3.31 1.03 -17.54
N GLN A 70 -4.60 0.91 -17.73
CA GLN A 70 -5.24 -0.19 -18.48
C GLN A 70 -4.93 -1.59 -17.89
N ALA A 71 -4.70 -1.68 -16.58
CA ALA A 71 -4.37 -2.91 -15.88
C ALA A 71 -3.20 -3.68 -16.50
N THR A 72 -2.14 -2.98 -16.88
CA THR A 72 -0.96 -3.58 -17.53
C THR A 72 -0.21 -4.48 -16.57
N ALA A 73 0.29 -5.61 -17.09
CA ALA A 73 1.13 -6.55 -16.34
C ALA A 73 2.55 -6.61 -16.92
N ALA A 74 3.51 -6.89 -16.05
CA ALA A 74 4.90 -7.21 -16.41
C ALA A 74 5.37 -8.43 -15.60
N TRP A 75 6.30 -9.20 -16.12
CA TRP A 75 6.79 -10.41 -15.47
C TRP A 75 8.30 -10.59 -15.63
N THR A 76 8.87 -11.34 -14.70
CA THR A 76 10.27 -11.80 -14.72
C THR A 76 10.35 -13.29 -14.43
N ALA A 77 11.39 -13.96 -14.96
CA ALA A 77 11.74 -15.34 -14.66
C ALA A 77 13.23 -15.52 -14.32
N ASP A 78 13.96 -14.41 -14.17
CA ASP A 78 15.42 -14.38 -14.00
C ASP A 78 15.86 -13.58 -12.77
N ALA A 79 15.07 -13.66 -11.70
CA ALA A 79 15.34 -12.94 -10.45
C ALA A 79 15.27 -11.42 -10.58
N GLY A 80 14.45 -10.92 -11.48
CA GLY A 80 14.26 -9.48 -11.72
C GLY A 80 15.40 -8.84 -12.51
N ALA A 81 16.26 -9.62 -13.15
CA ALA A 81 17.32 -9.08 -14.02
C ALA A 81 16.73 -8.45 -15.29
N THR A 82 15.67 -9.05 -15.83
CA THR A 82 14.88 -8.49 -16.92
C THR A 82 13.38 -8.58 -16.64
N TRP A 83 12.62 -7.65 -17.22
CA TRP A 83 11.17 -7.62 -17.15
C TRP A 83 10.58 -7.52 -18.55
N LYS A 84 9.50 -8.24 -18.78
CA LYS A 84 8.75 -8.24 -20.03
C LYS A 84 7.33 -7.76 -19.74
N THR A 85 6.84 -6.82 -20.53
CA THR A 85 5.47 -6.31 -20.42
C THR A 85 4.52 -7.22 -21.21
N ALA A 86 3.39 -7.56 -20.62
CA ALA A 86 2.25 -8.17 -21.29
C ALA A 86 1.27 -7.06 -21.75
N ASP A 87 0.50 -7.35 -22.77
CA ASP A 87 -0.52 -6.41 -23.26
C ASP A 87 -1.64 -6.20 -22.23
N GLY A 88 -2.27 -5.04 -22.34
CA GLY A 88 -3.31 -4.58 -21.44
C GLY A 88 -4.51 -5.52 -21.33
N THR A 89 -5.24 -5.41 -20.24
CA THR A 89 -6.28 -6.33 -19.79
C THR A 89 -7.68 -5.72 -19.75
N ILE A 90 -7.91 -4.59 -20.45
CA ILE A 90 -9.24 -3.96 -20.51
C ILE A 90 -10.28 -4.95 -21.03
N PRO A 91 -11.44 -5.08 -20.39
CA PRO A 91 -12.59 -5.77 -20.98
C PRO A 91 -13.02 -5.07 -22.26
N PRO A 92 -13.46 -5.82 -23.30
CA PRO A 92 -13.76 -5.27 -24.63
C PRO A 92 -14.79 -4.13 -24.66
N ASN A 93 -15.66 -4.07 -23.64
CA ASN A 93 -16.79 -3.14 -23.60
C ASN A 93 -16.59 -1.92 -22.70
N TYR A 94 -15.38 -1.71 -22.15
CA TYR A 94 -15.06 -0.60 -21.25
C TYR A 94 -13.91 0.25 -21.78
N ARG A 95 -13.89 1.52 -21.41
CA ARG A 95 -12.90 2.50 -21.92
C ARG A 95 -11.62 2.51 -21.08
N VAL A 96 -11.75 2.26 -19.79
CA VAL A 96 -10.67 2.42 -18.80
C VAL A 96 -10.63 1.20 -17.89
N ALA A 97 -9.44 0.77 -17.52
CA ALA A 97 -9.21 -0.15 -16.40
C ALA A 97 -8.15 0.43 -15.46
N GLY A 98 -8.34 0.23 -14.17
CA GLY A 98 -7.45 0.73 -13.12
C GLY A 98 -7.53 -0.04 -11.82
N ASP A 99 -6.93 0.49 -10.77
CA ASP A 99 -6.93 -0.06 -9.40
C ASP A 99 -6.55 -1.53 -9.38
N VAL A 100 -5.34 -1.81 -9.79
CA VAL A 100 -4.88 -3.19 -9.99
C VAL A 100 -4.37 -3.83 -8.71
N SER A 101 -4.59 -5.14 -8.59
CA SER A 101 -3.93 -5.98 -7.61
C SER A 101 -3.58 -7.34 -8.22
N VAL A 102 -2.54 -8.01 -7.71
CA VAL A 102 -2.03 -9.26 -8.26
C VAL A 102 -1.80 -10.30 -7.17
N ALA A 103 -2.13 -11.55 -7.47
CA ALA A 103 -1.77 -12.72 -6.67
C ALA A 103 -1.24 -13.82 -7.58
N VAL A 104 -0.40 -14.71 -7.01
CA VAL A 104 0.06 -15.94 -7.67
C VAL A 104 -0.31 -17.11 -6.77
N ASP A 105 -0.93 -18.14 -7.34
CA ASP A 105 -1.32 -19.33 -6.60
C ASP A 105 -0.15 -20.34 -6.47
N ARG A 106 -0.42 -21.44 -5.76
CA ARG A 106 0.56 -22.52 -5.54
C ARG A 106 1.01 -23.24 -6.82
N HIS A 107 0.27 -23.11 -7.92
CA HIS A 107 0.59 -23.70 -9.22
C HIS A 107 1.34 -22.73 -10.14
N GLY A 108 1.47 -21.44 -9.72
CA GLY A 108 2.09 -20.38 -10.48
C GLY A 108 1.13 -19.71 -11.47
N HIS A 109 -0.17 -19.95 -11.33
CA HIS A 109 -1.15 -19.14 -12.05
C HIS A 109 -1.17 -17.74 -11.43
N ALA A 110 -1.13 -16.73 -12.28
CA ALA A 110 -1.25 -15.34 -11.84
C ALA A 110 -2.68 -14.83 -12.06
N PHE A 111 -3.15 -13.98 -11.16
CA PHE A 111 -4.46 -13.35 -11.20
C PHE A 111 -4.28 -11.85 -11.06
N VAL A 112 -4.81 -11.08 -11.99
CA VAL A 112 -4.93 -9.62 -11.85
C VAL A 112 -6.39 -9.26 -11.61
N GLY A 113 -6.67 -8.66 -10.45
CA GLY A 113 -7.95 -8.05 -10.11
C GLY A 113 -7.90 -6.57 -10.45
N TYR A 114 -8.95 -6.02 -11.08
CA TYR A 114 -8.99 -4.63 -11.50
C TYR A 114 -10.43 -4.14 -11.68
N ILE A 115 -10.62 -2.83 -11.60
CA ILE A 115 -11.87 -2.19 -12.00
C ILE A 115 -11.82 -1.82 -13.48
N ALA A 116 -12.99 -1.84 -14.14
CA ALA A 116 -13.15 -1.29 -15.48
C ALA A 116 -14.44 -0.50 -15.58
N PHE A 117 -14.41 0.62 -16.32
CA PHE A 117 -15.50 1.57 -16.39
C PHE A 117 -15.39 2.48 -17.63
N ASP A 118 -16.45 3.22 -17.96
CA ASP A 118 -16.43 4.16 -19.06
C ASP A 118 -15.98 5.57 -18.65
N HIS A 119 -16.45 6.07 -17.50
CA HIS A 119 -15.95 7.30 -16.87
C HIS A 119 -16.20 7.31 -15.37
N THR A 120 -15.38 8.06 -14.63
CA THR A 120 -15.49 8.24 -13.20
C THR A 120 -16.71 9.08 -12.82
N GLY A 121 -17.19 8.92 -11.57
CA GLY A 121 -18.16 9.81 -10.93
C GLY A 121 -17.55 11.15 -10.51
N VAL A 122 -18.19 11.79 -9.55
CA VAL A 122 -17.71 13.03 -8.96
C VAL A 122 -16.61 12.74 -7.95
N THR A 123 -15.54 13.52 -7.95
CA THR A 123 -14.44 13.41 -6.98
C THR A 123 -14.96 13.33 -5.55
N SER A 124 -14.43 12.41 -4.77
CA SER A 124 -14.82 12.07 -3.39
C SER A 124 -16.23 11.48 -3.22
N TYR A 125 -17.05 11.48 -4.28
CA TYR A 125 -18.41 10.89 -4.30
C TYR A 125 -18.59 10.06 -5.57
N TRP A 126 -17.82 9.01 -5.71
CA TRP A 126 -17.69 8.24 -6.94
C TRP A 126 -18.99 7.68 -7.50
N ALA A 127 -19.95 7.34 -6.64
CA ALA A 127 -21.27 6.87 -7.07
C ALA A 127 -22.16 7.96 -7.70
N LEU A 128 -21.83 9.26 -7.52
CA LEU A 128 -22.57 10.36 -8.13
C LEU A 128 -22.02 10.67 -9.52
N GLY A 129 -22.85 10.51 -10.54
CA GLY A 129 -22.51 10.76 -11.94
C GLY A 129 -21.58 9.71 -12.55
N GLY A 130 -21.38 8.58 -11.86
CA GLY A 130 -20.68 7.43 -12.40
C GLY A 130 -21.44 6.75 -13.53
N THR A 131 -20.76 5.91 -14.27
CA THR A 131 -21.31 5.18 -15.40
C THR A 131 -21.20 3.66 -15.16
N ARG A 132 -21.62 2.87 -16.17
CA ARG A 132 -21.43 1.42 -16.11
C ARG A 132 -19.95 1.07 -15.83
N GLY A 133 -19.76 -0.02 -15.11
CA GLY A 133 -18.44 -0.48 -14.68
C GLY A 133 -18.53 -1.77 -13.89
N GLY A 134 -17.42 -2.22 -13.35
CA GLY A 134 -17.38 -3.44 -12.56
C GLY A 134 -15.98 -3.81 -12.09
N LEU A 135 -15.91 -4.96 -11.42
CA LEU A 135 -14.71 -5.59 -10.91
C LEU A 135 -14.50 -6.91 -11.62
N PHE A 136 -13.30 -7.07 -12.16
CA PHE A 136 -12.94 -8.18 -13.02
C PHE A 136 -11.65 -8.84 -12.56
N VAL A 137 -11.48 -10.13 -12.90
CA VAL A 137 -10.23 -10.84 -12.67
C VAL A 137 -9.80 -11.53 -13.96
N ARG A 138 -8.54 -11.33 -14.35
CA ARG A 138 -7.94 -12.03 -15.47
C ARG A 138 -6.87 -12.98 -14.97
N ARG A 139 -6.81 -14.18 -15.57
CA ARG A 139 -5.89 -15.25 -15.20
C ARG A 139 -4.80 -15.44 -16.25
N SER A 140 -3.61 -15.78 -15.77
CA SER A 140 -2.49 -16.26 -16.56
C SER A 140 -2.09 -17.65 -16.06
N ASP A 141 -1.86 -18.58 -16.98
CA ASP A 141 -1.43 -19.96 -16.66
C ASP A 141 0.08 -20.15 -16.75
N ASP A 142 0.82 -19.13 -17.17
CA ASP A 142 2.26 -19.17 -17.44
C ASP A 142 3.09 -18.15 -16.62
N GLY A 143 2.51 -17.69 -15.49
CA GLY A 143 3.18 -16.76 -14.57
C GLY A 143 3.25 -15.34 -15.09
N GLY A 144 2.23 -14.87 -15.78
CA GLY A 144 2.06 -13.50 -16.24
C GLY A 144 2.57 -13.21 -17.65
N ALA A 145 3.10 -14.24 -18.36
CA ALA A 145 3.60 -14.03 -19.73
C ALA A 145 2.47 -13.83 -20.73
N THR A 146 1.40 -14.63 -20.62
CA THR A 146 0.17 -14.48 -21.40
C THR A 146 -1.07 -14.51 -20.49
N TRP A 147 -2.15 -13.87 -20.92
CA TRP A 147 -3.36 -13.72 -20.13
C TRP A 147 -4.59 -14.24 -20.88
N ALA A 148 -5.53 -14.79 -20.14
CA ALA A 148 -6.81 -15.23 -20.69
C ALA A 148 -7.45 -14.10 -21.50
N LYS A 149 -8.03 -14.43 -22.64
CA LYS A 149 -8.65 -13.44 -23.53
C LYS A 149 -9.78 -12.69 -22.85
N GLU A 150 -10.66 -13.42 -22.14
CA GLU A 150 -11.78 -12.85 -21.42
C GLU A 150 -11.52 -12.89 -19.91
N PRO A 151 -11.84 -11.83 -19.17
CA PRO A 151 -11.79 -11.85 -17.72
C PRO A 151 -13.00 -12.58 -17.13
N SER A 152 -12.87 -13.10 -15.91
CA SER A 152 -14.01 -13.48 -15.09
C SER A 152 -14.62 -12.26 -14.41
N VAL A 153 -15.95 -12.26 -14.26
CA VAL A 153 -16.68 -11.15 -13.65
C VAL A 153 -16.87 -11.43 -12.16
N VAL A 154 -16.42 -10.53 -11.29
CA VAL A 154 -16.72 -10.57 -9.85
C VAL A 154 -18.03 -9.86 -9.56
N VAL A 155 -18.19 -8.66 -10.11
CA VAL A 155 -19.44 -7.89 -10.10
C VAL A 155 -19.41 -6.92 -11.28
N GLU A 156 -20.58 -6.70 -11.88
CA GLU A 156 -20.72 -5.82 -13.03
C GLU A 156 -22.03 -5.03 -12.96
N HIS A 157 -21.94 -3.77 -13.37
CA HIS A 157 -23.07 -2.86 -13.60
C HIS A 157 -23.08 -2.49 -15.09
N PRO A 158 -23.69 -3.34 -15.96
CA PRO A 158 -23.50 -3.25 -17.40
C PRO A 158 -24.27 -2.11 -18.07
N GLU A 159 -25.20 -1.48 -17.36
CA GLU A 159 -26.03 -0.39 -17.87
C GLU A 159 -25.82 0.88 -17.07
N THR A 160 -25.73 2.02 -17.75
CA THR A 160 -25.71 3.33 -17.08
C THR A 160 -27.07 3.65 -16.49
N LYS A 161 -27.12 3.84 -15.18
CA LYS A 161 -28.31 4.23 -14.38
C LYS A 161 -27.94 5.31 -13.39
N PRO A 162 -28.90 6.15 -12.95
CA PRO A 162 -28.63 7.08 -11.85
C PRO A 162 -28.20 6.32 -10.59
N ASN A 163 -27.24 6.88 -9.87
CA ASN A 163 -26.78 6.38 -8.57
C ASN A 163 -26.25 4.93 -8.60
N LEU A 164 -25.59 4.54 -9.70
CA LEU A 164 -24.87 3.27 -9.72
C LEU A 164 -23.85 3.22 -8.60
N PRO A 165 -23.71 2.09 -7.91
CA PRO A 165 -22.59 1.91 -7.01
C PRO A 165 -21.27 1.94 -7.80
N TRP A 166 -20.22 2.46 -7.15
CA TRP A 166 -18.87 2.45 -7.67
C TRP A 166 -18.04 1.40 -6.92
N GLU A 167 -17.47 0.45 -7.65
CA GLU A 167 -16.54 -0.55 -7.11
C GLU A 167 -15.13 0.00 -7.20
N ASP A 168 -14.30 -0.15 -6.13
CA ASP A 168 -13.02 0.52 -6.04
C ASP A 168 -11.97 -0.26 -5.26
N MET A 169 -10.69 -0.03 -5.54
CA MET A 169 -9.52 -0.54 -4.80
C MET A 169 -9.58 -2.06 -4.50
N PRO A 170 -9.74 -2.94 -5.49
CA PRO A 170 -9.73 -4.38 -5.25
C PRO A 170 -8.37 -4.85 -4.73
N SER A 171 -8.40 -5.81 -3.81
CA SER A 171 -7.20 -6.51 -3.36
C SER A 171 -7.43 -8.01 -3.43
N ILE A 172 -6.61 -8.68 -4.24
CA ILE A 172 -6.69 -10.12 -4.49
C ILE A 172 -5.61 -10.87 -3.70
N VAL A 173 -5.94 -12.03 -3.16
CA VAL A 173 -5.01 -12.93 -2.48
C VAL A 173 -5.35 -14.38 -2.81
N ALA A 174 -4.34 -15.22 -3.05
CA ALA A 174 -4.50 -16.64 -3.25
C ALA A 174 -4.11 -17.42 -1.98
N ASP A 175 -4.86 -18.46 -1.65
CA ASP A 175 -4.50 -19.40 -0.61
C ASP A 175 -3.47 -20.41 -1.15
N THR A 176 -2.22 -20.13 -0.85
CA THR A 176 -1.06 -20.96 -1.23
C THR A 176 -0.63 -21.92 -0.12
N ARG A 177 -1.38 -22.00 0.99
CA ARG A 177 -0.98 -22.71 2.21
C ARG A 177 -1.33 -24.19 2.11
N GLU A 178 -0.32 -25.05 2.02
CA GLU A 178 -0.51 -26.51 1.83
C GLU A 178 -1.38 -27.17 2.91
N ARG A 179 -1.37 -26.65 4.15
CA ARG A 179 -2.16 -27.15 5.26
C ARG A 179 -3.57 -26.56 5.34
N SER A 180 -3.86 -25.59 4.51
CA SER A 180 -5.18 -24.97 4.46
C SER A 180 -6.20 -25.94 3.89
N PRO A 181 -7.38 -26.10 4.52
CA PRO A 181 -8.50 -26.84 3.91
C PRO A 181 -9.10 -26.11 2.70
N TYR A 182 -8.66 -24.88 2.43
CA TYR A 182 -9.12 -24.01 1.34
C TYR A 182 -8.01 -23.70 0.34
N VAL A 183 -6.94 -24.47 0.36
CA VAL A 183 -5.79 -24.31 -0.56
C VAL A 183 -6.24 -24.27 -2.02
N GLY A 184 -5.78 -23.27 -2.77
CA GLY A 184 -6.20 -23.02 -4.15
C GLY A 184 -7.38 -22.05 -4.29
N ASN A 185 -8.08 -21.69 -3.21
CA ASN A 185 -9.04 -20.61 -3.28
C ASN A 185 -8.36 -19.28 -3.60
N VAL A 186 -9.06 -18.47 -4.35
CA VAL A 186 -8.68 -17.07 -4.61
C VAL A 186 -9.74 -16.17 -3.99
N TYR A 187 -9.29 -15.14 -3.30
CA TYR A 187 -10.13 -14.21 -2.56
C TYR A 187 -9.93 -12.80 -3.06
N ILE A 188 -10.99 -12.01 -3.12
CA ILE A 188 -10.93 -10.60 -3.48
C ILE A 188 -11.84 -9.78 -2.56
N GLY A 189 -11.33 -8.68 -2.04
CA GLY A 189 -12.10 -7.71 -1.30
C GLY A 189 -11.91 -6.33 -1.90
N TRP A 190 -12.92 -5.47 -1.76
CA TRP A 190 -12.94 -4.14 -2.35
C TRP A 190 -13.92 -3.22 -1.63
N ILE A 191 -13.85 -1.94 -1.96
CA ILE A 191 -14.79 -0.92 -1.49
C ILE A 191 -15.93 -0.81 -2.50
N ARG A 192 -17.16 -0.70 -1.98
CA ARG A 192 -18.29 -0.21 -2.76
C ARG A 192 -18.73 1.15 -2.25
N TYR A 193 -18.65 2.14 -3.09
CA TYR A 193 -19.26 3.44 -2.86
C TYR A 193 -20.72 3.39 -3.30
N GLN A 194 -21.60 3.80 -2.41
CA GLN A 194 -23.00 4.09 -2.66
C GLN A 194 -23.23 5.59 -2.49
N VAL A 195 -24.38 6.09 -2.87
CA VAL A 195 -24.70 7.52 -2.77
C VAL A 195 -24.69 8.01 -1.31
N ASP A 196 -25.02 7.13 -0.37
CA ASP A 196 -25.20 7.44 1.05
C ASP A 196 -24.14 6.82 1.97
N ARG A 197 -23.30 5.90 1.48
CA ARG A 197 -22.32 5.18 2.30
C ARG A 197 -21.23 4.50 1.50
N THR A 198 -20.19 4.04 2.22
CA THR A 198 -19.26 3.01 1.72
C THR A 198 -19.43 1.72 2.52
N VAL A 199 -19.23 0.58 1.85
CA VAL A 199 -19.20 -0.74 2.48
C VAL A 199 -18.02 -1.54 1.95
N MET A 200 -17.46 -2.43 2.80
CA MET A 200 -16.42 -3.36 2.40
C MET A 200 -17.05 -4.65 1.90
N LEU A 201 -16.73 -5.03 0.67
CA LEU A 201 -17.23 -6.23 0.01
C LEU A 201 -16.14 -7.29 -0.13
N PHE A 202 -16.59 -8.52 -0.28
CA PHE A 202 -15.73 -9.68 -0.44
C PHE A 202 -16.39 -10.70 -1.37
N SER A 203 -15.57 -11.38 -2.19
CA SER A 203 -15.94 -12.55 -2.97
C SER A 203 -14.80 -13.56 -2.99
N ARG A 204 -15.13 -14.80 -3.33
CA ARG A 204 -14.17 -15.89 -3.45
C ARG A 204 -14.41 -16.72 -4.69
N SER A 205 -13.32 -17.26 -5.22
CA SER A 205 -13.33 -18.32 -6.23
C SER A 205 -12.78 -19.61 -5.62
N THR A 206 -13.37 -20.74 -5.98
CA THR A 206 -12.92 -22.11 -5.60
C THR A 206 -12.58 -22.96 -6.82
N ASP A 207 -12.46 -22.33 -7.98
CA ASP A 207 -12.21 -22.94 -9.28
C ASP A 207 -11.13 -22.20 -10.07
N ASP A 208 -10.07 -21.78 -9.38
CA ASP A 208 -8.90 -21.08 -9.94
C ASP A 208 -9.29 -19.76 -10.65
N GLY A 209 -10.16 -18.97 -10.06
CA GLY A 209 -10.52 -17.65 -10.56
C GLY A 209 -11.49 -17.65 -11.76
N ARG A 210 -12.08 -18.80 -12.12
CA ARG A 210 -13.01 -18.88 -13.26
C ARG A 210 -14.38 -18.33 -12.93
N THR A 211 -14.89 -18.63 -11.73
CA THR A 211 -16.16 -18.09 -11.24
C THR A 211 -16.02 -17.53 -9.82
N TRP A 212 -16.92 -16.64 -9.44
CA TRP A 212 -16.88 -15.92 -8.19
C TRP A 212 -18.20 -16.06 -7.43
N SER A 213 -18.11 -16.14 -6.11
CA SER A 213 -19.29 -16.12 -5.25
C SER A 213 -20.00 -14.77 -5.34
N THR A 214 -21.30 -14.75 -5.06
CA THR A 214 -22.03 -13.47 -4.89
C THR A 214 -21.32 -12.57 -3.89
N PRO A 215 -21.08 -11.28 -4.21
CA PRO A 215 -20.49 -10.31 -3.30
C PRO A 215 -21.18 -10.24 -1.95
N LYS A 216 -20.41 -10.26 -0.87
CA LYS A 216 -20.89 -10.21 0.50
C LYS A 216 -20.32 -8.96 1.20
N VAL A 217 -21.18 -8.22 1.90
CA VAL A 217 -20.75 -7.15 2.82
C VAL A 217 -20.10 -7.79 4.03
N ILE A 218 -18.86 -7.36 4.36
CA ILE A 218 -18.07 -7.83 5.50
C ILE A 218 -17.79 -6.74 6.54
N SER A 219 -18.06 -5.47 6.22
CA SER A 219 -18.03 -4.38 7.19
C SER A 219 -19.29 -4.40 8.05
N THR A 220 -19.14 -4.40 9.38
CA THR A 220 -20.27 -4.29 10.31
C THR A 220 -20.88 -2.89 10.28
N GLU A 221 -20.00 -1.87 10.27
CA GLU A 221 -20.39 -0.48 10.17
C GLU A 221 -20.06 0.06 8.78
N PRO A 222 -20.95 0.84 8.16
CA PRO A 222 -20.65 1.54 6.93
C PRO A 222 -19.79 2.78 7.20
N GLY A 223 -19.06 3.23 6.19
CA GLY A 223 -18.39 4.53 6.16
C GLY A 223 -19.20 5.60 5.44
N LEU A 224 -18.70 6.84 5.45
CA LEU A 224 -19.24 7.93 4.65
C LEU A 224 -19.08 7.65 3.14
N PRO A 225 -19.94 8.21 2.27
CA PRO A 225 -19.89 7.94 0.81
C PRO A 225 -18.76 8.72 0.10
N ARG A 226 -17.54 8.69 0.63
CA ARG A 226 -16.40 9.47 0.14
C ARG A 226 -15.10 8.76 0.42
N ASP A 227 -14.03 9.10 -0.30
CA ASP A 227 -12.72 8.48 -0.22
C ASP A 227 -11.69 9.23 0.65
N ASP A 228 -11.99 10.46 1.07
CA ASP A 228 -11.02 11.32 1.76
C ASP A 228 -11.09 11.23 3.30
N THR A 229 -12.26 11.27 3.89
CA THR A 229 -12.39 11.28 5.36
C THR A 229 -13.65 10.53 5.81
N GLY A 230 -13.46 9.47 6.59
CA GLY A 230 -14.55 8.69 7.19
C GLY A 230 -15.22 7.68 6.27
N GLY A 231 -14.79 7.55 5.02
CA GLY A 231 -15.10 6.40 4.17
C GLY A 231 -14.36 5.16 4.63
N LEU A 232 -14.81 3.98 4.19
CA LEU A 232 -14.01 2.75 4.34
C LEU A 232 -13.06 2.66 3.16
N VAL A 233 -11.76 2.43 3.42
CA VAL A 233 -10.74 2.38 2.35
C VAL A 233 -9.67 1.33 2.63
N GLY A 234 -9.06 0.77 1.57
CA GLY A 234 -7.84 0.00 1.65
C GLY A 234 -8.01 -1.42 2.19
N PHE A 235 -8.94 -2.22 1.65
CA PHE A 235 -9.02 -3.64 1.98
C PHE A 235 -7.69 -4.35 1.74
N ARG A 236 -7.21 -5.11 2.73
CA ARG A 236 -6.08 -6.03 2.61
C ARG A 236 -6.36 -7.31 3.37
N ALA A 237 -5.85 -8.44 2.87
CA ALA A 237 -6.04 -9.73 3.52
C ALA A 237 -4.77 -10.58 3.51
N ALA A 238 -4.68 -11.47 4.51
CA ALA A 238 -3.63 -12.48 4.64
C ALA A 238 -4.24 -13.83 5.02
N VAL A 239 -3.62 -14.92 4.54
CA VAL A 239 -4.08 -16.30 4.77
C VAL A 239 -3.07 -17.03 5.64
N ALA A 240 -3.54 -17.60 6.75
CA ALA A 240 -2.75 -18.45 7.64
C ALA A 240 -2.64 -19.89 7.13
N ASP A 241 -1.71 -20.67 7.71
CA ASP A 241 -1.50 -22.09 7.37
C ASP A 241 -2.74 -22.97 7.63
N ASP A 242 -3.61 -22.58 8.55
CA ASP A 242 -4.87 -23.27 8.83
C ASP A 242 -6.05 -22.78 7.97
N GLY A 243 -5.77 -21.95 6.96
CA GLY A 243 -6.78 -21.38 6.06
C GLY A 243 -7.59 -20.24 6.65
N THR A 244 -7.26 -19.76 7.86
CA THR A 244 -7.90 -18.58 8.43
C THR A 244 -7.54 -17.34 7.62
N LEU A 245 -8.56 -16.62 7.13
CA LEU A 245 -8.43 -15.32 6.52
C LEU A 245 -8.46 -14.24 7.59
N TYR A 246 -7.54 -13.30 7.50
CA TYR A 246 -7.49 -12.07 8.27
C TYR A 246 -7.59 -10.91 7.31
N ALA A 247 -8.50 -9.97 7.58
CA ALA A 247 -8.69 -8.81 6.73
C ALA A 247 -8.70 -7.51 7.53
N THR A 248 -8.16 -6.45 6.92
CA THR A 248 -8.10 -5.10 7.47
C THR A 248 -8.48 -4.06 6.44
N TRP A 249 -8.94 -2.90 6.94
CA TRP A 249 -9.15 -1.67 6.19
C TRP A 249 -9.13 -0.47 7.14
N SER A 250 -9.16 0.75 6.61
CA SER A 250 -9.34 1.98 7.41
C SER A 250 -10.81 2.41 7.43
N ASP A 251 -11.26 2.93 8.57
CA ASP A 251 -12.53 3.66 8.71
C ASP A 251 -12.32 5.18 8.91
N GLY A 252 -11.12 5.68 8.56
CA GLY A 252 -10.73 7.07 8.74
C GLY A 252 -10.37 7.46 10.18
N ARG A 253 -10.50 6.54 11.14
CA ARG A 253 -10.12 6.73 12.56
C ARG A 253 -9.17 5.65 13.06
N GLY A 254 -9.02 4.59 12.31
CA GLY A 254 -8.14 3.51 12.69
C GLY A 254 -8.22 2.30 11.79
N VAL A 255 -7.51 1.25 12.22
CA VAL A 255 -7.49 -0.04 11.55
C VAL A 255 -8.66 -0.88 12.00
N VAL A 256 -9.53 -1.24 11.07
CA VAL A 256 -10.62 -2.20 11.26
C VAL A 256 -10.14 -3.59 10.88
N PHE A 257 -10.59 -4.60 11.61
CA PHE A 257 -10.14 -5.99 11.49
C PHE A 257 -11.31 -6.96 11.56
N THR A 258 -11.26 -8.00 10.73
CA THR A 258 -12.19 -9.13 10.76
C THR A 258 -11.49 -10.43 10.38
N THR A 259 -12.13 -11.57 10.63
CA THR A 259 -11.58 -12.90 10.30
C THR A 259 -12.65 -13.82 9.72
N SER A 260 -12.21 -14.74 8.85
CA SER A 260 -13.01 -15.88 8.39
C SER A 260 -12.23 -17.18 8.62
N ARG A 261 -12.93 -18.22 9.08
CA ARG A 261 -12.35 -19.56 9.31
C ARG A 261 -12.95 -20.64 8.42
N ASP A 262 -13.78 -20.26 7.50
CA ASP A 262 -14.55 -21.16 6.63
C ASP A 262 -14.32 -20.87 5.14
N GLY A 263 -13.13 -20.35 4.79
CA GLY A 263 -12.75 -20.03 3.43
C GLY A 263 -13.53 -18.85 2.85
N GLY A 264 -13.86 -17.85 3.67
CA GLY A 264 -14.56 -16.65 3.22
C GLY A 264 -16.06 -16.80 3.10
N LYS A 265 -16.66 -17.87 3.65
CA LYS A 265 -18.14 -18.03 3.66
C LYS A 265 -18.78 -17.08 4.67
N THR A 266 -18.18 -16.95 5.86
CA THR A 266 -18.63 -16.04 6.92
C THR A 266 -17.46 -15.30 7.52
N PHE A 267 -17.73 -14.12 8.08
CA PHE A 267 -16.75 -13.29 8.77
C PHE A 267 -17.25 -12.94 10.18
N THR A 268 -16.32 -12.77 11.11
CA THR A 268 -16.66 -12.20 12.42
C THR A 268 -17.11 -10.75 12.25
N ALA A 269 -17.85 -10.22 13.23
CA ALA A 269 -18.14 -8.78 13.26
C ALA A 269 -16.83 -8.00 13.20
N SER A 270 -16.73 -7.08 12.24
CA SER A 270 -15.54 -6.25 12.08
C SER A 270 -15.46 -5.21 13.21
N ARG A 271 -14.26 -4.95 13.70
CA ARG A 271 -14.03 -4.01 14.81
C ARG A 271 -12.76 -3.22 14.61
N ARG A 272 -12.71 -1.98 15.09
CA ARG A 272 -11.47 -1.23 15.14
C ARG A 272 -10.55 -1.82 16.21
N VAL A 273 -9.30 -2.09 15.82
CA VAL A 273 -8.29 -2.73 16.66
C VAL A 273 -7.11 -1.84 16.99
N ILE A 274 -6.88 -0.79 16.19
CA ILE A 274 -5.81 0.18 16.38
C ILE A 274 -6.39 1.56 16.07
N GLU A 275 -6.24 2.50 17.00
CA GLU A 275 -6.54 3.91 16.77
C GLU A 275 -5.37 4.55 16.03
N THR A 276 -5.66 5.37 15.02
CA THR A 276 -4.66 6.07 14.22
C THR A 276 -4.92 7.58 14.22
N ALA A 277 -3.87 8.35 13.97
CA ALA A 277 -3.95 9.74 13.57
C ALA A 277 -3.66 9.81 12.06
N PRO A 278 -4.67 9.62 11.20
CA PRO A 278 -4.43 9.48 9.76
C PRO A 278 -3.80 10.76 9.21
N PRO A 279 -2.86 10.64 8.26
CA PRO A 279 -2.26 11.79 7.60
C PRO A 279 -3.33 12.58 6.82
N TYR A 280 -3.02 13.84 6.54
CA TYR A 280 -3.81 14.62 5.59
C TYR A 280 -3.86 13.91 4.24
N PHE A 281 -5.00 14.01 3.57
CA PHE A 281 -5.19 13.41 2.26
C PHE A 281 -4.16 13.91 1.24
N ASN A 282 -3.90 15.22 1.23
CA ASN A 282 -2.85 15.83 0.43
C ASN A 282 -1.70 16.29 1.32
N ILE A 283 -0.48 15.97 0.93
CA ILE A 283 0.77 16.43 1.55
C ILE A 283 1.54 17.31 0.56
N ALA A 284 2.60 17.97 1.04
CA ALA A 284 3.39 18.87 0.20
C ALA A 284 3.81 18.21 -1.12
N SER A 285 3.44 18.81 -2.25
CA SER A 285 3.75 18.35 -3.62
C SER A 285 3.31 16.92 -3.94
N PHE A 286 2.34 16.38 -3.20
CA PHE A 286 1.85 15.03 -3.40
C PHE A 286 0.36 14.96 -3.09
N SER A 287 -0.43 14.50 -4.06
CA SER A 287 -1.84 14.17 -3.85
C SER A 287 -1.93 12.78 -3.22
N ARG A 288 -2.72 12.64 -2.17
CA ARG A 288 -3.00 11.37 -1.49
C ARG A 288 -1.77 10.73 -0.82
N GLY A 289 -1.19 11.41 0.18
CA GLY A 289 -0.15 10.84 1.04
C GLY A 289 -0.68 9.78 2.02
N ASN A 290 -1.57 8.90 1.56
CA ASN A 290 -2.30 7.94 2.36
C ASN A 290 -1.39 6.97 3.13
N GLY A 291 -1.85 6.59 4.32
CA GLY A 291 -1.27 5.54 5.14
C GLY A 291 -2.23 4.37 5.34
N PHE A 292 -2.84 3.85 4.26
CA PHE A 292 -3.81 2.75 4.36
C PHE A 292 -3.20 1.54 5.07
N PRO A 293 -3.95 0.87 5.98
CA PRO A 293 -3.41 -0.28 6.68
C PRO A 293 -3.11 -1.43 5.72
N ASN A 294 -1.99 -2.09 5.95
CA ASN A 294 -1.61 -3.31 5.25
C ASN A 294 -1.40 -4.42 6.27
N ILE A 295 -1.86 -5.65 5.98
CA ILE A 295 -1.73 -6.79 6.86
C ILE A 295 -0.85 -7.86 6.22
N ALA A 296 0.04 -8.43 7.03
CA ALA A 296 0.83 -9.61 6.67
C ALA A 296 0.85 -10.63 7.84
N ILE A 297 1.20 -11.86 7.53
CA ILE A 297 1.25 -12.94 8.52
C ILE A 297 2.56 -13.72 8.39
N GLU A 298 3.15 -14.07 9.53
CA GLU A 298 4.14 -15.13 9.63
C GLU A 298 3.41 -16.47 9.70
N PRO A 299 3.45 -17.31 8.67
CA PRO A 299 2.58 -18.48 8.60
C PRO A 299 2.78 -19.47 9.73
N LYS A 300 4.03 -19.73 10.15
CA LYS A 300 4.38 -20.72 11.17
C LYS A 300 3.92 -20.34 12.58
N SER A 301 4.11 -19.09 12.96
CA SER A 301 3.75 -18.60 14.31
C SER A 301 2.33 -18.04 14.38
N HIS A 302 1.68 -17.83 13.25
CA HIS A 302 0.43 -17.08 13.11
C HIS A 302 0.50 -15.65 13.65
N ARG A 303 1.71 -15.08 13.77
CA ARG A 303 1.87 -13.67 14.14
C ARG A 303 1.39 -12.79 13.02
N LEU A 304 0.47 -11.93 13.36
CA LEU A 304 -0.04 -10.90 12.45
C LEU A 304 0.77 -9.63 12.60
N TYR A 305 0.93 -8.92 11.50
CA TYR A 305 1.53 -7.60 11.42
C TYR A 305 0.56 -6.68 10.69
N VAL A 306 0.37 -5.47 11.18
CA VAL A 306 -0.35 -4.40 10.48
C VAL A 306 0.55 -3.18 10.41
N SER A 307 0.75 -2.62 9.22
CA SER A 307 1.45 -1.35 9.02
C SER A 307 0.48 -0.25 8.60
N TRP A 308 0.79 0.99 8.91
CA TRP A 308 0.03 2.18 8.50
C TRP A 308 0.90 3.44 8.57
N GLY A 309 0.47 4.50 7.86
CA GLY A 309 1.01 5.86 8.03
C GLY A 309 0.24 6.62 9.10
N ASP A 310 0.92 7.41 9.92
CA ASP A 310 0.32 8.06 11.09
C ASP A 310 0.98 9.42 11.38
N TYR A 311 0.18 10.43 11.67
CA TYR A 311 0.59 11.82 11.91
C TYR A 311 0.76 12.15 13.41
N ARG A 312 0.80 11.15 14.31
CA ARG A 312 0.83 11.34 15.77
C ARG A 312 2.04 12.10 16.29
N ASN A 313 3.12 12.14 15.52
CA ASN A 313 4.36 12.84 15.88
C ASN A 313 4.48 14.24 15.23
N GLY A 314 3.43 14.75 14.55
CA GLY A 314 3.45 16.06 13.89
C GLY A 314 4.05 16.07 12.49
N ASP A 315 4.52 14.91 12.03
CA ASP A 315 4.92 14.52 10.68
C ASP A 315 4.40 13.11 10.41
N ILE A 316 4.40 12.68 9.15
CA ILE A 316 3.93 11.35 8.82
C ILE A 316 5.06 10.35 9.05
N ASP A 317 4.83 9.42 9.97
CA ASP A 317 5.70 8.28 10.24
C ASP A 317 5.00 6.97 9.84
N ILE A 318 5.79 5.92 9.60
CA ILE A 318 5.29 4.57 9.39
C ILE A 318 5.35 3.79 10.70
N PHE A 319 4.24 3.14 11.03
CA PHE A 319 4.10 2.29 12.22
C PHE A 319 3.73 0.85 11.87
N VAL A 320 4.11 -0.05 12.75
CA VAL A 320 3.70 -1.45 12.73
C VAL A 320 3.20 -1.85 14.12
N ALA A 321 2.10 -2.57 14.17
CA ALA A 321 1.67 -3.31 15.36
C ALA A 321 1.56 -4.81 15.04
N THR A 322 1.76 -5.64 16.06
CA THR A 322 1.73 -7.09 15.91
C THR A 322 0.73 -7.73 16.86
N SER A 323 0.20 -8.89 16.45
CA SER A 323 -0.63 -9.73 17.28
C SER A 323 -0.08 -11.16 17.29
N ALA A 324 0.12 -11.73 18.47
CA ALA A 324 0.56 -13.12 18.66
C ALA A 324 -0.62 -14.07 18.98
N ASP A 325 -1.83 -13.55 19.07
CA ASP A 325 -3.03 -14.25 19.53
C ASP A 325 -4.18 -14.20 18.49
N ARG A 326 -3.80 -14.17 17.21
CA ARG A 326 -4.74 -14.17 16.05
C ARG A 326 -5.64 -12.95 16.00
N GLY A 327 -5.11 -11.77 16.34
CA GLY A 327 -5.82 -10.50 16.27
C GLY A 327 -6.72 -10.19 17.47
N ARG A 328 -6.66 -10.98 18.56
CA ARG A 328 -7.41 -10.68 19.79
C ARG A 328 -6.86 -9.44 20.50
N THR A 329 -5.54 -9.38 20.63
CA THR A 329 -4.81 -8.23 21.19
C THR A 329 -3.70 -7.79 20.24
N TRP A 330 -3.30 -6.52 20.33
CA TRP A 330 -2.26 -5.92 19.51
C TRP A 330 -1.21 -5.23 20.37
N SER A 331 0.04 -5.28 19.93
CA SER A 331 1.14 -4.56 20.57
C SER A 331 0.93 -3.04 20.50
N LYS A 332 1.68 -2.31 21.33
CA LYS A 332 1.87 -0.88 21.07
C LYS A 332 2.52 -0.71 19.68
N PRO A 333 2.21 0.40 18.96
CA PRO A 333 2.85 0.70 17.69
C PRO A 333 4.38 0.83 17.82
N THR A 334 5.10 0.17 16.92
CA THR A 334 6.54 0.35 16.71
C THR A 334 6.72 1.26 15.50
N ARG A 335 7.50 2.34 15.63
CA ARG A 335 7.90 3.20 14.51
C ARG A 335 8.89 2.46 13.62
N VAL A 336 8.66 2.45 12.31
CA VAL A 336 9.45 1.70 11.33
C VAL A 336 10.63 2.54 10.82
N ASN A 337 10.37 3.80 10.46
CA ASN A 337 11.41 4.71 10.04
C ASN A 337 12.26 5.14 11.27
N ASP A 338 13.57 5.20 11.09
CA ASP A 338 14.55 5.36 12.17
C ASP A 338 15.19 6.77 12.21
N ASP A 339 14.67 7.73 11.43
CA ASP A 339 15.04 9.14 11.54
C ASP A 339 14.52 9.74 12.87
N PRO A 340 15.01 10.90 13.32
CA PRO A 340 14.52 11.50 14.56
C PRO A 340 13.00 11.78 14.50
N PRO A 341 12.24 11.47 15.55
CA PRO A 341 10.81 11.83 15.60
C PRO A 341 10.65 13.35 15.67
N HIS A 342 9.52 13.87 15.22
CA HIS A 342 9.19 15.30 15.22
C HIS A 342 10.18 16.17 14.41
N ASN A 343 10.75 15.62 13.35
CA ASN A 343 11.74 16.32 12.52
C ASN A 343 11.13 17.05 11.32
N GLY A 344 9.79 16.96 11.13
CA GLY A 344 9.06 17.55 10.03
C GLY A 344 9.32 16.88 8.68
N LYS A 345 9.76 15.61 8.67
CA LYS A 345 10.03 14.83 7.46
C LYS A 345 9.03 13.70 7.32
N ASP A 346 8.30 13.69 6.22
CA ASP A 346 7.24 12.73 5.98
C ASP A 346 7.76 11.40 5.42
N GLN A 347 7.22 10.30 5.94
CA GLN A 347 7.28 8.96 5.36
C GLN A 347 5.86 8.49 5.05
N PHE A 348 5.60 8.00 3.83
CA PHE A 348 4.25 7.72 3.37
C PHE A 348 4.18 6.61 2.33
N MET A 349 2.96 6.17 1.99
CA MET A 349 2.66 5.11 1.02
C MET A 349 3.43 3.82 1.32
N GLN A 350 3.35 3.36 2.56
CA GLN A 350 3.97 2.11 2.98
C GLN A 350 3.25 0.89 2.38
N TRP A 351 4.02 -0.16 2.15
CA TRP A 351 3.52 -1.49 1.88
C TRP A 351 4.33 -2.52 2.64
N MET A 352 3.68 -3.59 3.14
CA MET A 352 4.33 -4.56 4.00
C MET A 352 4.15 -5.98 3.48
N THR A 353 5.17 -6.81 3.68
CA THR A 353 5.13 -8.27 3.49
C THR A 353 5.93 -8.98 4.58
N VAL A 354 5.70 -10.29 4.72
CA VAL A 354 6.50 -11.18 5.57
C VAL A 354 7.03 -12.31 4.70
N ASP A 355 8.33 -12.57 4.77
CA ASP A 355 8.93 -13.74 4.14
C ASP A 355 8.47 -15.02 4.86
N PRO A 356 7.76 -15.94 4.18
CA PRO A 356 7.26 -17.15 4.83
C PRO A 356 8.38 -18.13 5.22
N ALA A 357 9.58 -17.97 4.70
CA ALA A 357 10.70 -18.86 4.97
C ALA A 357 11.24 -18.68 6.40
N ASP A 358 11.43 -17.42 6.83
CA ASP A 358 12.09 -17.09 8.11
C ASP A 358 11.31 -16.11 9.00
N GLY A 359 10.17 -15.62 8.55
CA GLY A 359 9.33 -14.68 9.31
C GLY A 359 9.89 -13.24 9.35
N SER A 360 10.89 -12.90 8.53
CA SER A 360 11.35 -11.52 8.39
C SER A 360 10.23 -10.65 7.83
N ALA A 361 9.94 -9.54 8.50
CA ALA A 361 8.98 -8.56 8.02
C ALA A 361 9.70 -7.44 7.25
N TYR A 362 9.13 -7.03 6.13
CA TYR A 362 9.64 -5.97 5.28
C TYR A 362 8.58 -4.90 5.06
N VAL A 363 9.01 -3.63 5.06
CA VAL A 363 8.15 -2.48 4.77
C VAL A 363 8.87 -1.58 3.77
N VAL A 364 8.22 -1.27 2.64
CA VAL A 364 8.67 -0.25 1.70
C VAL A 364 7.89 1.03 1.93
N PHE A 365 8.51 2.19 1.75
CA PHE A 365 7.85 3.49 1.85
C PHE A 365 8.67 4.59 1.17
N TYR A 366 8.01 5.68 0.83
CA TYR A 366 8.69 6.92 0.45
C TYR A 366 9.17 7.66 1.69
N ASP A 367 10.38 8.22 1.63
CA ASP A 367 11.04 8.84 2.76
C ASP A 367 11.71 10.16 2.37
N ARG A 368 11.29 11.23 3.00
CA ARG A 368 11.78 12.60 2.77
C ARG A 368 12.87 13.05 3.74
N ARG A 369 13.41 12.15 4.58
CA ARG A 369 14.41 12.46 5.62
C ARG A 369 15.63 13.22 5.12
N GLY A 370 16.04 13.02 3.86
CA GLY A 370 17.21 13.65 3.25
C GLY A 370 16.92 15.01 2.58
N ASP A 371 15.65 15.41 2.43
CA ASP A 371 15.27 16.65 1.77
C ASP A 371 14.92 17.75 2.78
N SER A 372 15.70 18.84 2.78
CA SER A 372 15.46 19.99 3.68
C SER A 372 14.09 20.62 3.48
N THR A 373 13.50 20.53 2.28
CA THR A 373 12.20 21.12 1.92
C THR A 373 11.01 20.20 2.15
N ASN A 374 11.24 18.95 2.56
CA ASN A 374 10.21 17.92 2.74
C ASN A 374 9.35 17.69 1.48
N VAL A 375 9.99 17.63 0.31
CA VAL A 375 9.34 17.46 -1.00
C VAL A 375 9.80 16.20 -1.71
N ARG A 376 11.12 15.98 -1.80
CA ARG A 376 11.75 14.94 -2.60
C ARG A 376 11.97 13.66 -1.79
N PRO A 377 11.26 12.58 -2.07
CA PRO A 377 11.50 11.31 -1.40
C PRO A 377 12.58 10.48 -2.08
N ILE A 378 13.17 9.58 -1.31
CA ILE A 378 13.81 8.35 -1.76
C ILE A 378 12.89 7.18 -1.43
N VAL A 379 13.18 5.99 -1.95
CA VAL A 379 12.48 4.74 -1.57
C VAL A 379 13.32 3.99 -0.54
N VAL A 380 12.70 3.70 0.61
CA VAL A 380 13.31 2.99 1.72
C VAL A 380 12.68 1.61 1.88
N LEU A 381 13.53 0.60 2.15
CA LEU A 381 13.14 -0.73 2.56
C LEU A 381 13.56 -0.95 4.01
N ALA A 382 12.61 -1.14 4.90
CA ALA A 382 12.86 -1.50 6.30
C ALA A 382 12.69 -3.01 6.51
N ARG A 383 13.58 -3.62 7.30
CA ARG A 383 13.54 -5.05 7.67
C ARG A 383 13.48 -5.22 9.19
N SER A 384 12.60 -6.12 9.65
CA SER A 384 12.58 -6.64 11.03
C SER A 384 12.81 -8.14 11.03
N THR A 385 13.71 -8.63 11.89
CA THR A 385 13.98 -10.06 12.10
C THR A 385 13.59 -10.51 13.51
N ASP A 386 13.00 -9.63 14.30
CA ASP A 386 12.70 -9.83 15.72
C ASP A 386 11.19 -9.83 16.04
N GLY A 387 10.36 -10.03 15.00
CA GLY A 387 8.91 -10.07 15.15
C GLY A 387 8.25 -8.68 15.20
N GLY A 388 8.83 -7.68 14.54
CA GLY A 388 8.29 -6.32 14.44
C GLY A 388 8.61 -5.43 15.65
N ARG A 389 9.56 -5.81 16.49
CA ARG A 389 9.98 -5.01 17.66
C ARG A 389 10.97 -3.91 17.30
N SER A 390 11.76 -4.13 16.26
CA SER A 390 12.66 -3.13 15.70
C SER A 390 12.81 -3.32 14.19
N PHE A 391 13.24 -2.25 13.50
CA PHE A 391 13.47 -2.23 12.06
C PHE A 391 14.83 -1.61 11.74
N THR A 392 15.54 -2.21 10.79
CA THR A 392 16.73 -1.63 10.17
C THR A 392 16.31 -1.07 8.81
N ASN A 393 16.65 0.18 8.54
CA ASN A 393 16.29 0.89 7.32
C ASN A 393 17.45 0.87 6.31
N TYR A 394 17.11 0.65 5.05
CA TYR A 394 18.00 0.63 3.90
C TYR A 394 17.44 1.53 2.81
N ALA A 395 18.27 2.26 2.11
CA ALA A 395 17.87 2.88 0.86
C ALA A 395 17.73 1.78 -0.22
N TRP A 396 16.63 1.79 -0.97
CA TRP A 396 16.54 0.97 -2.19
C TRP A 396 17.23 1.70 -3.34
N THR A 397 17.08 3.03 -3.35
CA THR A 397 17.82 3.94 -4.22
C THR A 397 18.29 5.14 -3.41
N ASP A 398 19.47 5.64 -3.73
CA ASP A 398 20.03 6.89 -3.18
C ASP A 398 19.61 8.13 -4.00
N VAL A 399 18.90 7.94 -5.10
CA VAL A 399 18.42 9.01 -5.97
C VAL A 399 17.01 9.41 -5.57
N SER A 400 16.86 10.67 -5.12
CA SER A 400 15.54 11.25 -4.88
C SER A 400 14.91 11.74 -6.18
N PHE A 401 13.58 11.73 -6.24
CA PHE A 401 12.82 12.30 -7.36
C PHE A 401 11.92 13.45 -6.89
N ASP A 402 11.52 14.31 -7.82
CA ASP A 402 10.64 15.45 -7.54
C ASP A 402 9.21 15.14 -8.03
N PRO A 403 8.23 14.93 -7.14
CA PRO A 403 6.87 14.55 -7.54
C PRO A 403 6.02 15.72 -8.05
N ARG A 404 6.55 16.96 -8.11
CA ARG A 404 5.77 18.18 -8.37
C ARG A 404 5.08 18.21 -9.72
N GLU A 405 5.62 17.55 -10.73
CA GLU A 405 5.01 17.57 -12.07
C GLU A 405 3.83 16.61 -12.18
N SER A 406 3.82 15.52 -11.45
CA SER A 406 2.76 14.52 -11.52
C SER A 406 1.70 14.63 -10.43
N SER A 407 2.01 15.21 -9.28
CA SER A 407 1.13 15.41 -8.11
C SER A 407 0.36 14.17 -7.60
N PHE A 408 0.07 13.18 -8.44
CA PHE A 408 -0.60 11.93 -8.11
C PHE A 408 0.19 10.74 -8.63
N LEU A 409 0.83 9.99 -7.72
CA LEU A 409 1.54 8.76 -8.00
C LEU A 409 0.71 7.51 -7.67
N GLY A 410 -0.53 7.68 -7.26
CA GLY A 410 -1.43 6.62 -6.83
C GLY A 410 -1.59 6.54 -5.31
N ASP A 411 -2.27 5.51 -4.86
CA ASP A 411 -2.65 5.30 -3.46
C ASP A 411 -1.79 4.22 -2.78
N TYR A 412 -1.00 3.45 -3.54
CA TYR A 412 -0.24 2.32 -3.00
C TYR A 412 0.98 1.95 -3.83
N ASN A 413 1.90 1.24 -3.18
CA ASN A 413 3.06 0.56 -3.75
C ASN A 413 2.84 -0.96 -3.68
N GLY A 414 3.83 -1.75 -4.10
CA GLY A 414 3.81 -3.21 -3.96
C GLY A 414 5.10 -3.75 -3.37
N LEU A 415 4.99 -4.82 -2.56
CA LEU A 415 6.12 -5.51 -1.95
C LEU A 415 5.81 -7.00 -1.81
N ALA A 416 6.76 -7.86 -2.17
CA ALA A 416 6.66 -9.30 -1.99
C ALA A 416 8.03 -9.87 -1.59
N ALA A 417 8.04 -10.91 -0.73
CA ALA A 417 9.27 -11.55 -0.26
C ALA A 417 9.12 -13.07 -0.24
N LEU A 418 10.17 -13.78 -0.65
CA LEU A 418 10.26 -15.23 -0.60
C LEU A 418 11.72 -15.68 -0.57
N ASN A 419 12.07 -16.51 0.44
CA ASN A 419 13.40 -17.11 0.58
C ASN A 419 14.54 -16.07 0.52
N GLY A 420 14.39 -14.95 1.25
CA GLY A 420 15.38 -13.88 1.34
C GLY A 420 15.40 -12.91 0.16
N ARG A 421 14.70 -13.19 -0.93
CA ARG A 421 14.54 -12.25 -2.05
C ARG A 421 13.31 -11.40 -1.85
N VAL A 422 13.50 -10.09 -2.00
CA VAL A 422 12.45 -9.07 -1.85
C VAL A 422 12.31 -8.31 -3.15
N TYR A 423 11.10 -8.21 -3.66
CA TYR A 423 10.73 -7.36 -4.78
C TYR A 423 9.85 -6.22 -4.29
N GLY A 424 10.19 -5.00 -4.68
CA GLY A 424 9.32 -3.84 -4.54
C GLY A 424 8.95 -3.28 -5.90
N ILE A 425 7.78 -2.66 -5.99
CA ILE A 425 7.33 -1.95 -7.19
C ILE A 425 6.67 -0.64 -6.77
N TRP A 426 7.05 0.46 -7.43
CA TRP A 426 6.57 1.79 -7.08
C TRP A 426 6.61 2.73 -8.29
N PRO A 427 5.76 3.78 -8.34
CA PRO A 427 5.87 4.84 -9.32
C PRO A 427 6.86 5.92 -8.88
N GLU A 428 7.53 6.52 -9.85
CA GLU A 428 8.34 7.73 -9.67
C GLU A 428 7.99 8.75 -10.75
N GLU A 429 8.28 10.02 -10.50
CA GLU A 429 8.29 11.04 -11.56
C GLU A 429 9.46 10.77 -12.51
N ALA A 430 9.17 10.76 -13.82
CA ALA A 430 10.22 10.63 -14.83
C ALA A 430 11.13 11.86 -14.84
N GLN A 431 12.43 11.63 -15.04
CA GLN A 431 13.42 12.73 -15.13
C GLN A 431 13.36 13.48 -16.49
N THR A 432 12.55 13.03 -17.42
CA THR A 432 12.32 13.67 -18.72
C THR A 432 11.09 14.57 -18.66
N PRO A 433 11.06 15.69 -19.43
CA PRO A 433 9.88 16.55 -19.46
C PRO A 433 8.61 15.82 -19.89
N ALA A 434 7.49 16.12 -19.23
CA ALA A 434 6.19 15.57 -19.60
C ALA A 434 5.80 15.94 -21.03
N LYS A 435 5.18 15.01 -21.76
CA LYS A 435 4.56 15.30 -23.06
C LYS A 435 3.41 16.28 -22.84
N VAL A 436 3.35 17.29 -23.70
CA VAL A 436 2.24 18.26 -23.73
C VAL A 436 1.33 17.91 -24.90
N GLU A 437 0.12 17.46 -24.60
CA GLU A 437 -0.91 17.18 -25.61
C GLU A 437 -2.07 18.16 -25.43
N ASN A 438 -2.48 18.83 -26.51
CA ASN A 438 -3.57 19.83 -26.50
C ASN A 438 -3.41 20.91 -25.42
N GLY A 439 -2.16 21.37 -25.15
CA GLY A 439 -1.86 22.39 -24.15
C GLY A 439 -1.94 21.91 -22.70
N ARG A 440 -2.17 20.62 -22.45
CA ARG A 440 -2.19 20.03 -21.10
C ARG A 440 -0.97 19.13 -20.93
N ARG A 441 -0.27 19.29 -19.80
CA ARG A 441 0.77 18.34 -19.40
C ARG A 441 0.10 17.03 -18.98
N GLY A 442 0.52 15.92 -19.59
CA GLY A 442 0.15 14.57 -19.15
C GLY A 442 0.85 14.21 -17.82
N ARG A 443 0.38 13.16 -17.15
CA ARG A 443 1.17 12.53 -16.09
C ARG A 443 2.46 11.99 -16.67
N ASN A 444 3.57 12.13 -15.95
CA ASN A 444 4.91 11.80 -16.43
C ASN A 444 5.59 10.82 -15.44
N THR A 445 4.91 9.76 -15.11
CA THR A 445 5.39 8.75 -14.18
C THR A 445 6.04 7.57 -14.90
N ILE A 446 6.94 6.90 -14.20
CA ILE A 446 7.54 5.62 -14.57
C ILE A 446 7.28 4.61 -13.47
N ILE A 447 7.23 3.35 -13.82
CA ILE A 447 7.20 2.25 -12.83
C ILE A 447 8.62 1.72 -12.64
N ARG A 448 9.03 1.69 -11.39
CA ARG A 448 10.30 1.13 -10.94
C ARG A 448 10.08 -0.21 -10.27
N VAL A 449 10.99 -1.13 -10.46
CA VAL A 449 11.05 -2.38 -9.71
C VAL A 449 12.40 -2.47 -9.03
N GLY A 450 12.36 -2.68 -7.71
CA GLY A 450 13.54 -2.95 -6.90
C GLY A 450 13.65 -4.44 -6.54
N VAL A 451 14.88 -4.96 -6.52
CA VAL A 451 15.21 -6.29 -5.99
C VAL A 451 16.23 -6.11 -4.88
N ALA A 452 16.05 -6.82 -3.77
CA ALA A 452 17.03 -6.92 -2.69
C ALA A 452 17.17 -8.39 -2.25
N GLU A 453 18.34 -8.77 -1.75
CA GLU A 453 18.64 -10.14 -1.34
C GLU A 453 19.19 -10.16 0.08
N PHE A 454 18.45 -10.70 1.01
CA PHE A 454 18.83 -10.81 2.40
C PHE A 454 19.17 -12.26 2.77
N PRO A 455 20.16 -12.49 3.63
CA PRO A 455 20.35 -13.80 4.22
C PRO A 455 19.12 -14.17 5.06
N LEU A 456 18.68 -15.42 4.96
CA LEU A 456 17.63 -15.94 5.83
C LEU A 456 18.08 -15.90 7.29
N LYS A 457 17.15 -15.61 8.18
CA LYS A 457 17.35 -15.70 9.62
C LYS A 457 17.65 -17.17 9.98
N ARG A 458 18.75 -17.39 10.70
CA ARG A 458 19.14 -18.71 11.24
C ARG A 458 18.29 -19.12 12.43
#